data_4d44f0cc01622b216e44a07a90482d55
#
_entry.id   4d44f0cc01622b216e44a07a90482d55
#
_cell.length_a   1.000
_cell.length_b   1.000
_cell.length_c   1.000
_cell.angle_alpha   90.00
_cell.angle_beta   90.00
_cell.angle_gamma   90.00
#
_symmetry.space_group_name_H-M   'P 1'
#
loop_
_entity.id
_entity.type
_entity.pdbx_description
1 polymer ?
#
loop_
_entity_poly.entity_id
_entity_poly.type
_entity_poly.pdbx_seq_one_letter_code
_entity_poly.pdbx_strand_id
1 'polypeptide(L)'
;MSAFVVSIVRVEKKLRRTKNKLYTRRKEEYIMMKHYSKEDIMNLVNDEDVEFIRLQFTDMFGSLKNVAITASQLEKALDNKCMFDGSSIEGFVRIEESDMYLYPDLSTLEIFPWRPQQGKVARLICDVYRPSGEPFEGDPRYVLKRAIKEAADMGYIFEVGPECEFFLFHTDENGLPTTVSYEKAGYFDLGPLDLGENARRDMILTLEDMGFVIEASHHEVAPAQHEIDFKYDEALATADNIMTFKLAVKTIAKRHGLHATFMPKPKYGINGSGMHINMSLSKDGKNIFNDPEGNLGLSKEAYYFIGGIMKHMKGMTAITNPLVNSYKRLVPGYEAPCYLAWSASNRS
;
A
#
# COMPACT_ATOMS: atom_id res chain seq x y z
N MET A 1 -4.36 1.21 10.05
CA MET A 1 -4.70 0.09 9.16
C MET A 1 -6.16 -0.24 9.33
N SER A 2 -6.86 -0.39 8.24
CA SER A 2 -8.30 -0.67 8.20
C SER A 2 -8.57 -2.16 8.36
N ALA A 3 -9.79 -2.53 8.75
CA ALA A 3 -10.18 -3.94 8.87
C ALA A 3 -10.11 -4.66 7.52
N PHE A 4 -9.59 -5.87 7.52
CA PHE A 4 -9.54 -6.72 6.34
C PHE A 4 -10.89 -7.34 6.05
N VAL A 5 -11.38 -7.17 4.83
CA VAL A 5 -12.33 -8.08 4.20
C VAL A 5 -11.56 -8.91 3.18
N VAL A 6 -11.67 -10.23 3.28
CA VAL A 6 -11.05 -11.15 2.32
C VAL A 6 -12.03 -11.35 1.18
N SER A 7 -11.71 -10.83 0.00
CA SER A 7 -12.44 -11.14 -1.23
C SER A 7 -11.63 -12.11 -2.09
N ILE A 8 -12.22 -13.24 -2.44
CA ILE A 8 -11.63 -14.16 -3.42
C ILE A 8 -12.20 -13.79 -4.78
N VAL A 9 -11.38 -13.17 -5.61
CA VAL A 9 -11.80 -12.64 -6.91
C VAL A 9 -12.01 -13.79 -7.90
N ARG A 10 -13.22 -13.87 -8.44
CA ARG A 10 -13.54 -14.63 -9.63
C ARG A 10 -13.02 -13.87 -10.83
N VAL A 11 -11.90 -14.29 -11.41
CA VAL A 11 -11.37 -13.68 -12.64
C VAL A 11 -12.31 -13.99 -13.80
N GLU A 12 -13.22 -13.10 -14.15
CA GLU A 12 -13.97 -13.16 -15.39
C GLU A 12 -13.04 -12.82 -16.56
N LYS A 13 -12.70 -13.83 -17.35
CA LYS A 13 -12.09 -13.65 -18.67
C LYS A 13 -13.08 -12.99 -19.62
N LYS A 14 -13.06 -11.67 -19.73
CA LYS A 14 -13.65 -10.96 -20.87
C LYS A 14 -12.64 -10.02 -21.53
N LEU A 15 -12.11 -10.53 -22.63
CA LEU A 15 -11.35 -9.93 -23.73
C LEU A 15 -11.49 -8.42 -23.93
N ARG A 16 -10.32 -7.72 -23.91
CA ARG A 16 -10.06 -6.57 -24.74
C ARG A 16 -8.67 -6.72 -25.41
N ARG A 17 -8.64 -7.36 -26.57
CA ARG A 17 -7.42 -7.76 -27.30
C ARG A 17 -6.53 -6.62 -27.86
N THR A 18 -6.99 -5.39 -27.93
CA THR A 18 -6.25 -4.27 -28.57
C THR A 18 -5.60 -3.30 -27.58
N LYS A 19 -6.18 -3.06 -26.40
CA LYS A 19 -5.52 -2.30 -25.34
C LYS A 19 -4.43 -3.11 -24.61
N ASN A 20 -4.53 -4.42 -24.64
CA ASN A 20 -3.57 -5.33 -24.01
C ASN A 20 -2.15 -5.24 -24.58
N LYS A 21 -1.96 -4.99 -25.88
CA LYS A 21 -0.61 -4.94 -26.48
C LYS A 21 0.23 -3.75 -26.03
N LEU A 22 -0.37 -2.56 -25.91
CA LEU A 22 0.33 -1.37 -25.36
C LEU A 22 0.57 -1.51 -23.87
N TYR A 23 -0.38 -2.09 -23.16
CA TYR A 23 -0.30 -2.35 -21.73
C TYR A 23 0.75 -3.42 -21.39
N THR A 24 0.77 -4.55 -22.11
CA THR A 24 1.77 -5.61 -21.95
C THR A 24 3.18 -5.08 -22.26
N ARG A 25 3.33 -4.25 -23.30
CA ARG A 25 4.59 -3.64 -23.66
C ARG A 25 5.09 -2.65 -22.60
N ARG A 26 4.22 -1.80 -22.05
CA ARG A 26 4.55 -0.91 -20.90
C ARG A 26 4.88 -1.71 -19.63
N LYS A 27 4.17 -2.80 -19.38
CA LYS A 27 4.46 -3.68 -18.24
C LYS A 27 5.77 -4.44 -18.43
N GLU A 28 6.09 -4.91 -19.62
CA GLU A 28 7.36 -5.56 -19.95
C GLU A 28 8.52 -4.55 -19.88
N GLU A 29 8.33 -3.32 -20.36
CA GLU A 29 9.28 -2.21 -20.22
C GLU A 29 9.43 -1.83 -18.74
N TYR A 30 8.36 -1.75 -17.96
CA TYR A 30 8.37 -1.44 -16.52
C TYR A 30 8.98 -2.57 -15.68
N ILE A 31 8.73 -3.84 -16.01
CA ILE A 31 9.34 -5.00 -15.33
C ILE A 31 10.83 -5.12 -15.72
N MET A 32 11.19 -4.86 -16.98
CA MET A 32 12.59 -4.81 -17.40
C MET A 32 13.36 -3.65 -16.76
N MET A 33 12.69 -2.53 -16.45
CA MET A 33 13.29 -1.38 -15.75
C MET A 33 13.52 -1.61 -14.24
N LYS A 34 12.95 -2.63 -13.62
CA LYS A 34 13.07 -2.86 -12.17
C LYS A 34 14.29 -3.66 -11.72
N HIS A 35 15.17 -4.10 -12.61
CA HIS A 35 16.43 -4.75 -12.26
C HIS A 35 17.61 -3.78 -12.41
N TYR A 36 17.59 -2.71 -11.60
CA TYR A 36 18.69 -1.76 -11.57
C TYR A 36 19.92 -2.36 -10.87
N SER A 37 21.08 -2.23 -11.53
CA SER A 37 22.37 -2.33 -10.86
C SER A 37 22.66 -1.06 -10.03
N LYS A 38 23.68 -1.09 -9.18
CA LYS A 38 24.14 0.12 -8.50
C LYS A 38 24.55 1.22 -9.48
N GLU A 39 25.18 0.83 -10.58
CA GLU A 39 25.62 1.75 -11.64
C GLU A 39 24.42 2.40 -12.33
N ASP A 40 23.36 1.63 -12.63
CA ASP A 40 22.13 2.18 -13.22
C ASP A 40 21.50 3.23 -12.31
N ILE A 41 21.42 2.95 -10.99
CA ILE A 41 20.90 3.90 -9.99
C ILE A 41 21.73 5.19 -9.96
N MET A 42 23.07 5.07 -9.94
CA MET A 42 23.97 6.22 -9.93
C MET A 42 23.80 7.07 -11.20
N ASN A 43 23.73 6.44 -12.36
CA ASN A 43 23.54 7.12 -13.65
C ASN A 43 22.17 7.82 -13.67
N LEU A 44 21.09 7.14 -13.29
CA LEU A 44 19.75 7.71 -13.27
C LEU A 44 19.63 8.92 -12.32
N VAL A 45 20.24 8.85 -11.15
CA VAL A 45 20.28 9.96 -10.18
C VAL A 45 20.99 11.18 -10.76
N ASN A 46 22.09 10.97 -11.51
CA ASN A 46 22.82 12.05 -12.18
C ASN A 46 22.04 12.62 -13.37
N ASP A 47 21.52 11.77 -14.25
CA ASP A 47 20.82 12.15 -15.48
C ASP A 47 19.52 12.92 -15.18
N GLU A 48 18.84 12.56 -14.09
CA GLU A 48 17.57 13.15 -13.65
C GLU A 48 17.73 14.34 -12.70
N ASP A 49 18.93 14.82 -12.41
CA ASP A 49 19.21 15.94 -11.48
C ASP A 49 18.61 15.70 -10.08
N VAL A 50 18.78 14.49 -9.56
CA VAL A 50 18.32 14.13 -8.21
C VAL A 50 19.35 14.58 -7.18
N GLU A 51 18.98 15.46 -6.27
CA GLU A 51 19.87 15.95 -5.21
C GLU A 51 19.66 15.25 -3.86
N PHE A 52 18.45 14.74 -3.62
CA PHE A 52 18.11 14.09 -2.34
C PHE A 52 17.48 12.73 -2.57
N ILE A 53 17.90 11.75 -1.77
CA ILE A 53 17.32 10.41 -1.74
C ILE A 53 16.70 10.15 -0.36
N ARG A 54 15.47 9.67 -0.36
CA ARG A 54 14.76 9.23 0.83
C ARG A 54 14.93 7.72 0.99
N LEU A 55 15.73 7.29 1.96
CA LEU A 55 15.80 5.89 2.36
C LEU A 55 14.61 5.61 3.28
N GLN A 56 13.60 4.93 2.72
CA GLN A 56 12.31 4.72 3.38
C GLN A 56 12.22 3.32 3.98
N PHE A 57 11.63 3.21 5.16
CA PHE A 57 11.31 1.94 5.81
C PHE A 57 10.02 2.10 6.62
N THR A 58 9.45 1.00 7.09
CA THR A 58 8.15 0.99 7.78
C THR A 58 8.35 0.50 9.21
N ASP A 59 7.75 1.19 10.19
CA ASP A 59 7.71 0.71 11.58
C ASP A 59 6.63 -0.37 11.78
N MET A 60 6.60 -1.01 12.95
CA MET A 60 5.66 -2.07 13.27
C MET A 60 4.18 -1.64 13.25
N PHE A 61 3.89 -0.36 13.32
CA PHE A 61 2.54 0.20 13.22
C PHE A 61 2.14 0.59 11.79
N GLY A 62 3.00 0.32 10.81
CA GLY A 62 2.76 0.67 9.42
C GLY A 62 2.93 2.17 9.13
N SER A 63 3.73 2.88 9.93
CA SER A 63 4.10 4.26 9.65
C SER A 63 5.38 4.30 8.80
N LEU A 64 5.32 5.06 7.70
CA LEU A 64 6.49 5.25 6.85
C LEU A 64 7.49 6.20 7.52
N LYS A 65 8.72 5.74 7.68
CA LYS A 65 9.87 6.49 8.19
C LYS A 65 10.86 6.73 7.06
N ASN A 66 11.78 7.68 7.22
CA ASN A 66 12.87 7.84 6.27
C ASN A 66 14.09 8.52 6.89
N VAL A 67 15.25 8.20 6.32
CA VAL A 67 16.47 8.98 6.44
C VAL A 67 16.73 9.65 5.10
N ALA A 68 17.00 10.96 5.10
CA ALA A 68 17.34 11.70 3.89
C ALA A 68 18.85 11.78 3.73
N ILE A 69 19.33 11.43 2.54
CA ILE A 69 20.72 11.62 2.15
C ILE A 69 20.81 12.51 0.91
N THR A 70 21.95 13.17 0.72
CA THR A 70 22.27 13.84 -0.55
C THR A 70 22.77 12.83 -1.58
N ALA A 71 22.69 13.17 -2.87
CA ALA A 71 23.19 12.31 -3.94
C ALA A 71 24.67 11.93 -3.74
N SER A 72 25.49 12.79 -3.16
CA SER A 72 26.90 12.50 -2.83
C SER A 72 27.12 11.37 -1.82
N GLN A 73 26.08 10.98 -1.07
CA GLN A 73 26.12 9.86 -0.11
C GLN A 73 25.47 8.58 -0.66
N LEU A 74 24.99 8.61 -1.91
CA LEU A 74 24.26 7.51 -2.49
C LEU A 74 25.10 6.22 -2.59
N GLU A 75 26.34 6.32 -3.05
CA GLU A 75 27.26 5.17 -3.15
C GLU A 75 27.41 4.43 -1.81
N LYS A 76 27.58 5.19 -0.72
CA LYS A 76 27.63 4.64 0.63
C LYS A 76 26.34 3.91 1.02
N ALA A 77 25.18 4.46 0.63
CA ALA A 77 23.88 3.82 0.90
C ALA A 77 23.71 2.53 0.08
N LEU A 78 24.09 2.55 -1.20
CA LEU A 78 24.05 1.37 -2.06
C LEU A 78 25.01 0.27 -1.62
N ASP A 79 26.06 0.62 -0.86
CA ASP A 79 26.96 -0.32 -0.19
C ASP A 79 26.43 -0.85 1.15
N ASN A 80 25.18 -0.54 1.49
CA ASN A 80 24.53 -0.97 2.73
C ASN A 80 25.23 -0.40 4.01
N LYS A 81 25.84 0.78 3.89
CA LYS A 81 26.59 1.41 4.98
C LYS A 81 25.85 2.59 5.63
N CYS A 82 24.53 2.70 5.39
CA CYS A 82 23.70 3.75 5.95
C CYS A 82 23.14 3.30 7.31
N MET A 83 23.77 3.77 8.37
CA MET A 83 23.40 3.48 9.75
C MET A 83 22.38 4.50 10.27
N PHE A 84 21.49 4.06 11.14
CA PHE A 84 20.57 4.92 11.88
C PHE A 84 20.34 4.37 13.29
N ASP A 85 19.87 5.24 14.19
CA ASP A 85 19.47 4.85 15.54
C ASP A 85 18.05 4.28 15.53
N GLY A 86 17.94 2.96 15.71
CA GLY A 86 16.66 2.24 15.78
C GLY A 86 15.96 2.35 17.14
N SER A 87 16.63 2.81 18.21
CA SER A 87 16.05 2.86 19.55
C SER A 87 14.91 3.87 19.68
N SER A 88 14.91 4.88 18.82
CA SER A 88 13.83 5.88 18.72
C SER A 88 12.67 5.46 17.83
N ILE A 89 12.74 4.26 17.23
CA ILE A 89 11.64 3.68 16.44
C ILE A 89 10.85 2.74 17.33
N GLU A 90 9.58 3.06 17.55
CA GLU A 90 8.72 2.27 18.44
C GLU A 90 8.62 0.82 17.98
N GLY A 91 8.92 -0.09 18.89
CA GLY A 91 8.88 -1.54 18.65
C GLY A 91 10.13 -2.11 17.96
N PHE A 92 11.18 -1.32 17.71
CA PHE A 92 12.41 -1.83 17.10
C PHE A 92 13.35 -2.42 18.16
N VAL A 93 14.28 -1.64 18.66
CA VAL A 93 15.36 -2.13 19.53
C VAL A 93 15.48 -1.27 20.79
N ARG A 94 16.22 -1.77 21.78
CA ARG A 94 16.56 -0.99 22.96
C ARG A 94 17.76 -0.09 22.70
N ILE A 95 18.00 0.88 23.61
CA ILE A 95 19.06 1.87 23.47
C ILE A 95 20.46 1.24 23.45
N GLU A 96 20.62 0.09 24.11
CA GLU A 96 21.89 -0.65 24.15
C GLU A 96 22.24 -1.34 22.83
N GLU A 97 21.27 -1.51 21.94
CA GLU A 97 21.40 -2.16 20.62
C GLU A 97 20.89 -1.22 19.52
N SER A 98 21.11 0.07 19.65
CA SER A 98 20.46 1.10 18.84
C SER A 98 20.86 1.11 17.37
N ASP A 99 22.08 0.72 17.05
CA ASP A 99 22.60 0.79 15.70
C ASP A 99 21.90 -0.21 14.76
N MET A 100 21.32 0.34 13.68
CA MET A 100 20.66 -0.42 12.64
C MET A 100 21.13 0.08 11.27
N TYR A 101 20.98 -0.74 10.24
CA TYR A 101 21.38 -0.41 8.88
C TYR A 101 20.21 -0.47 7.91
N LEU A 102 20.18 0.45 6.95
CA LEU A 102 19.24 0.47 5.85
C LEU A 102 19.87 -0.16 4.61
N TYR A 103 19.25 -1.20 4.11
CA TYR A 103 19.64 -1.92 2.89
C TYR A 103 18.65 -1.59 1.76
N PRO A 104 19.03 -0.67 0.85
CA PRO A 104 18.12 -0.23 -0.21
C PRO A 104 17.75 -1.37 -1.18
N ASP A 105 16.48 -1.53 -1.45
CA ASP A 105 15.97 -2.35 -2.54
C ASP A 105 15.99 -1.52 -3.83
N LEU A 106 16.92 -1.85 -4.73
CA LEU A 106 17.18 -1.07 -5.95
C LEU A 106 15.99 -1.04 -6.90
N SER A 107 15.16 -2.09 -6.87
CA SER A 107 13.95 -2.17 -7.67
C SER A 107 12.89 -1.13 -7.31
N THR A 108 13.06 -0.47 -6.16
CA THR A 108 12.08 0.48 -5.62
C THR A 108 12.45 1.93 -5.85
N LEU A 109 13.50 2.23 -6.64
CA LEU A 109 13.83 3.63 -6.96
C LEU A 109 12.64 4.32 -7.62
N GLU A 110 12.29 5.51 -7.10
CA GLU A 110 11.20 6.32 -7.63
C GLU A 110 11.49 7.80 -7.41
N ILE A 111 11.28 8.62 -8.45
CA ILE A 111 11.42 10.08 -8.37
C ILE A 111 10.06 10.67 -8.04
N PHE A 112 9.98 11.51 -7.01
CA PHE A 112 8.71 12.11 -6.59
C PHE A 112 8.22 13.19 -7.53
N PRO A 113 7.09 13.01 -8.26
CA PRO A 113 6.59 13.98 -9.25
C PRO A 113 6.09 15.27 -8.60
N TRP A 114 5.80 15.27 -7.30
CA TRP A 114 5.38 16.46 -6.56
C TRP A 114 6.52 17.31 -6.01
N ARG A 115 7.76 17.02 -6.32
CA ARG A 115 8.92 17.82 -5.92
C ARG A 115 9.36 18.75 -7.06
N PRO A 116 10.21 19.77 -6.76
CA PRO A 116 10.73 20.67 -7.80
C PRO A 116 11.38 19.92 -8.96
N GLN A 117 11.31 20.49 -10.15
CA GLN A 117 11.97 19.95 -11.35
C GLN A 117 13.49 20.09 -11.27
N GLN A 118 13.99 21.06 -10.54
CA GLN A 118 15.41 21.27 -10.25
C GLN A 118 15.70 20.78 -8.83
N GLY A 119 16.77 20.00 -8.64
CA GLY A 119 17.08 19.38 -7.36
C GLY A 119 16.02 18.36 -6.95
N LYS A 120 15.70 17.44 -7.84
CA LYS A 120 14.67 16.42 -7.63
C LYS A 120 14.93 15.57 -6.39
N VAL A 121 13.89 14.94 -5.92
CA VAL A 121 13.93 14.03 -4.76
C VAL A 121 13.47 12.65 -5.21
N ALA A 122 14.32 11.64 -4.99
CA ALA A 122 13.97 10.24 -5.19
C ALA A 122 13.78 9.53 -3.83
N ARG A 123 13.25 8.30 -3.89
CA ARG A 123 13.22 7.39 -2.76
C ARG A 123 13.77 6.01 -3.15
N LEU A 124 14.29 5.30 -2.16
CA LEU A 124 14.51 3.86 -2.17
C LEU A 124 13.85 3.28 -0.93
N ILE A 125 13.11 2.18 -1.08
CA ILE A 125 12.59 1.44 0.06
C ILE A 125 13.71 0.54 0.55
N CYS A 126 13.86 0.46 1.87
CA CYS A 126 14.94 -0.27 2.51
C CYS A 126 14.39 -1.38 3.40
N ASP A 127 15.12 -2.48 3.44
CA ASP A 127 15.03 -3.45 4.52
C ASP A 127 15.90 -3.00 5.69
N VAL A 128 15.55 -3.41 6.90
CA VAL A 128 16.30 -3.08 8.10
C VAL A 128 17.16 -4.26 8.53
N TYR A 129 18.44 -3.98 8.82
CA TYR A 129 19.43 -4.98 9.20
C TYR A 129 20.12 -4.63 10.51
N ARG A 130 20.55 -5.66 11.24
CA ARG A 130 21.41 -5.53 12.42
C ARG A 130 22.86 -5.24 12.04
N PRO A 131 23.70 -4.74 12.97
CA PRO A 131 25.15 -4.57 12.73
C PRO A 131 25.85 -5.88 12.37
N SER A 132 25.30 -7.02 12.78
CA SER A 132 25.82 -8.34 12.41
C SER A 132 25.69 -8.67 10.92
N GLY A 133 24.93 -7.87 10.16
CA GLY A 133 24.58 -8.17 8.76
C GLY A 133 23.38 -9.09 8.60
N GLU A 134 22.68 -9.41 9.69
CA GLU A 134 21.45 -10.21 9.65
C GLU A 134 20.22 -9.31 9.52
N PRO A 135 19.18 -9.76 8.79
CA PRO A 135 17.90 -9.03 8.72
C PRO A 135 17.32 -8.82 10.11
N PHE A 136 16.73 -7.65 10.34
CA PHE A 136 16.03 -7.38 11.58
C PHE A 136 14.66 -8.05 11.60
N GLU A 137 14.42 -8.92 12.56
CA GLU A 137 13.18 -9.72 12.65
C GLU A 137 11.92 -8.89 12.91
N GLY A 138 12.07 -7.68 13.45
CA GLY A 138 10.98 -6.73 13.70
C GLY A 138 10.64 -5.85 12.50
N ASP A 139 11.37 -5.96 11.39
CA ASP A 139 11.05 -5.27 10.15
C ASP A 139 9.81 -5.89 9.49
N PRO A 140 8.67 -5.16 9.37
CA PRO A 140 7.46 -5.70 8.74
C PRO A 140 7.69 -6.19 7.31
N ARG A 141 8.59 -5.54 6.56
CA ARG A 141 8.93 -5.93 5.20
C ARG A 141 9.68 -7.28 5.17
N TYR A 142 10.57 -7.50 6.12
CA TYR A 142 11.25 -8.79 6.29
C TYR A 142 10.27 -9.91 6.70
N VAL A 143 9.33 -9.62 7.60
CA VAL A 143 8.28 -10.60 7.99
C VAL A 143 7.47 -11.02 6.77
N LEU A 144 7.09 -10.07 5.90
CA LEU A 144 6.38 -10.37 4.65
C LEU A 144 7.24 -11.20 3.69
N LYS A 145 8.52 -10.86 3.51
CA LYS A 145 9.47 -11.63 2.68
C LYS A 145 9.60 -13.08 3.14
N ARG A 146 9.59 -13.34 4.45
CA ARG A 146 9.60 -14.70 4.99
C ARG A 146 8.34 -15.48 4.62
N ALA A 147 7.16 -14.87 4.77
CA ALA A 147 5.89 -15.50 4.39
C ALA A 147 5.82 -15.77 2.87
N ILE A 148 6.30 -14.83 2.05
CA ILE A 148 6.40 -15.00 0.59
C ILE A 148 7.33 -16.18 0.26
N LYS A 149 8.48 -16.27 0.95
CA LYS A 149 9.41 -17.40 0.74
C LYS A 149 8.76 -18.73 1.09
N GLU A 150 8.04 -18.84 2.20
CA GLU A 150 7.31 -20.07 2.56
C GLU A 150 6.27 -20.45 1.48
N ALA A 151 5.53 -19.48 0.93
CA ALA A 151 4.62 -19.74 -0.18
C ALA A 151 5.38 -20.19 -1.45
N ALA A 152 6.51 -19.56 -1.76
CA ALA A 152 7.33 -19.90 -2.92
C ALA A 152 7.95 -21.31 -2.79
N ASP A 153 8.37 -21.71 -1.60
CA ASP A 153 8.87 -23.07 -1.31
C ASP A 153 7.77 -24.15 -1.55
N MET A 154 6.49 -23.77 -1.46
CA MET A 154 5.34 -24.60 -1.84
C MET A 154 4.95 -24.47 -3.33
N GLY A 155 5.65 -23.63 -4.08
CA GLY A 155 5.43 -23.37 -5.49
C GLY A 155 4.32 -22.35 -5.78
N TYR A 156 3.99 -21.50 -4.81
CA TYR A 156 2.94 -20.48 -4.93
C TYR A 156 3.51 -19.06 -4.99
N ILE A 157 2.87 -18.22 -5.80
CA ILE A 157 3.04 -16.77 -5.79
C ILE A 157 1.79 -16.16 -5.16
N PHE A 158 1.96 -15.31 -4.16
CA PHE A 158 0.86 -14.62 -3.49
C PHE A 158 0.67 -13.24 -4.09
N GLU A 159 -0.52 -13.00 -4.62
CA GLU A 159 -0.92 -11.76 -5.28
C GLU A 159 -2.02 -11.07 -4.49
N VAL A 160 -1.95 -9.75 -4.40
CA VAL A 160 -2.80 -8.93 -3.52
C VAL A 160 -3.27 -7.68 -4.25
N GLY A 161 -4.57 -7.40 -4.18
CA GLY A 161 -5.20 -6.16 -4.67
C GLY A 161 -5.93 -5.45 -3.54
N PRO A 162 -5.43 -4.31 -3.06
CA PRO A 162 -6.07 -3.54 -2.00
C PRO A 162 -7.07 -2.54 -2.57
N GLU A 163 -8.17 -2.33 -1.85
CA GLU A 163 -9.14 -1.25 -2.04
C GLU A 163 -8.98 -0.28 -0.87
N CYS A 164 -8.37 0.88 -1.11
CA CYS A 164 -7.94 1.77 -0.03
C CYS A 164 -8.88 2.97 0.13
N GLU A 165 -9.71 2.95 1.16
CA GLU A 165 -10.59 4.06 1.51
C GLU A 165 -9.89 5.10 2.39
N PHE A 166 -10.27 6.37 2.20
CA PHE A 166 -9.75 7.49 2.98
C PHE A 166 -10.74 8.66 3.03
N PHE A 167 -10.53 9.58 3.97
CA PHE A 167 -11.32 10.81 4.07
C PHE A 167 -10.50 12.03 3.69
N LEU A 168 -11.18 13.01 3.06
CA LEU A 168 -10.66 14.34 2.76
C LEU A 168 -11.42 15.39 3.56
N PHE A 169 -10.82 15.88 4.63
CA PHE A 169 -11.39 16.92 5.47
C PHE A 169 -10.73 18.27 5.21
N HIS A 170 -11.43 19.36 5.55
CA HIS A 170 -10.83 20.68 5.57
C HIS A 170 -9.82 20.80 6.71
N THR A 171 -8.82 21.65 6.51
CA THR A 171 -7.96 22.13 7.58
C THR A 171 -8.59 23.36 8.24
N ASP A 172 -8.19 23.67 9.48
CA ASP A 172 -8.56 24.92 10.11
C ASP A 172 -7.77 26.12 9.54
N GLU A 173 -8.01 27.30 10.07
CA GLU A 173 -7.33 28.55 9.67
C GLU A 173 -5.80 28.54 9.87
N ASN A 174 -5.29 27.65 10.73
CA ASN A 174 -3.87 27.46 10.98
C ASN A 174 -3.29 26.29 10.15
N GLY A 175 -4.09 25.66 9.29
CA GLY A 175 -3.69 24.51 8.50
C GLY A 175 -3.66 23.20 9.28
N LEU A 176 -4.25 23.15 10.48
CA LEU A 176 -4.29 21.94 11.30
C LEU A 176 -5.42 20.99 10.85
N PRO A 177 -5.25 19.68 11.02
CA PRO A 177 -6.25 18.69 10.66
C PRO A 177 -7.57 18.87 11.40
N THR A 178 -8.69 18.76 10.68
CA THR A 178 -10.04 18.71 11.26
C THR A 178 -10.81 17.47 10.77
N THR A 179 -12.05 17.32 11.23
CA THR A 179 -13.03 16.36 10.69
C THR A 179 -14.20 17.08 10.02
N VAL A 180 -13.98 18.32 9.59
CA VAL A 180 -15.00 19.16 8.94
C VAL A 180 -15.03 18.85 7.45
N SER A 181 -16.23 18.60 6.93
CA SER A 181 -16.54 18.58 5.50
C SER A 181 -17.81 19.37 5.26
N TYR A 182 -17.86 20.09 4.14
CA TYR A 182 -19.02 20.85 3.70
C TYR A 182 -19.84 20.13 2.64
N GLU A 183 -19.35 18.98 2.15
CA GLU A 183 -20.09 18.16 1.20
C GLU A 183 -21.10 17.24 1.89
N LYS A 184 -22.07 16.80 1.09
CA LYS A 184 -23.08 15.81 1.48
C LYS A 184 -23.20 14.69 0.43
N ALA A 185 -22.17 14.50 -0.37
CA ALA A 185 -22.10 13.45 -1.34
C ALA A 185 -22.14 12.06 -0.67
N GLY A 186 -22.61 11.08 -1.39
CA GLY A 186 -22.69 9.69 -1.02
C GLY A 186 -22.09 8.79 -2.10
N TYR A 187 -22.39 7.51 -2.04
CA TYR A 187 -21.79 6.50 -2.88
C TYR A 187 -21.99 6.78 -4.38
N PHE A 188 -20.88 6.88 -5.12
CA PHE A 188 -20.82 7.18 -6.55
C PHE A 188 -21.36 8.55 -6.99
N ASP A 189 -21.57 9.46 -6.05
CA ASP A 189 -21.87 10.85 -6.41
C ASP A 189 -20.67 11.50 -7.13
N LEU A 190 -21.00 12.49 -7.96
CA LEU A 190 -20.04 13.22 -8.81
C LEU A 190 -20.14 14.72 -8.54
N GLY A 191 -19.25 15.51 -9.14
CA GLY A 191 -19.35 16.98 -9.08
C GLY A 191 -20.70 17.47 -9.65
N PRO A 192 -21.34 18.49 -9.03
CA PRO A 192 -20.78 19.37 -7.99
C PRO A 192 -20.99 18.89 -6.53
N LEU A 193 -21.56 17.71 -6.29
CA LEU A 193 -21.78 17.21 -4.92
C LEU A 193 -20.48 16.72 -4.29
N ASP A 194 -19.67 15.96 -5.05
CA ASP A 194 -18.32 15.52 -4.67
C ASP A 194 -17.35 16.70 -4.75
N LEU A 195 -17.02 17.28 -3.62
CA LEU A 195 -16.06 18.40 -3.54
C LEU A 195 -14.61 17.94 -3.55
N GLY A 196 -14.34 16.64 -3.35
CA GLY A 196 -13.02 16.04 -3.39
C GLY A 196 -12.54 15.58 -4.76
N GLU A 197 -13.41 15.62 -5.80
CA GLU A 197 -13.15 15.08 -7.14
C GLU A 197 -11.84 15.60 -7.76
N ASN A 198 -11.57 16.90 -7.68
CA ASN A 198 -10.35 17.48 -8.25
C ASN A 198 -9.09 17.02 -7.52
N ALA A 199 -9.13 16.93 -6.19
CA ALA A 199 -8.00 16.43 -5.42
C ALA A 199 -7.76 14.95 -5.74
N ARG A 200 -8.83 14.14 -5.82
CA ARG A 200 -8.74 12.72 -6.18
C ARG A 200 -8.19 12.52 -7.60
N ARG A 201 -8.60 13.34 -8.57
CA ARG A 201 -8.05 13.35 -9.92
C ARG A 201 -6.54 13.62 -9.94
N ASP A 202 -6.07 14.60 -9.20
CA ASP A 202 -4.65 14.95 -9.16
C ASP A 202 -3.84 13.88 -8.41
N MET A 203 -4.42 13.19 -7.42
CA MET A 203 -3.84 12.00 -6.79
C MET A 203 -3.63 10.88 -7.81
N ILE A 204 -4.65 10.59 -8.63
CA ILE A 204 -4.60 9.56 -9.68
C ILE A 204 -3.48 9.85 -10.68
N LEU A 205 -3.45 11.04 -11.25
CA LEU A 205 -2.43 11.43 -12.22
C LEU A 205 -1.02 11.32 -11.62
N THR A 206 -0.85 11.75 -10.38
CA THR A 206 0.41 11.62 -9.65
C THR A 206 0.83 10.17 -9.43
N LEU A 207 -0.12 9.30 -9.10
CA LEU A 207 0.14 7.86 -8.91
C LEU A 207 0.47 7.18 -10.24
N GLU A 208 -0.23 7.55 -11.34
CA GLU A 208 0.08 7.04 -12.67
C GLU A 208 1.48 7.45 -13.14
N ASP A 209 1.90 8.70 -12.83
CA ASP A 209 3.28 9.16 -13.08
C ASP A 209 4.32 8.33 -12.30
N MET A 210 3.94 7.74 -11.17
CA MET A 210 4.75 6.81 -10.37
C MET A 210 4.57 5.34 -10.77
N GLY A 211 3.96 5.06 -11.92
CA GLY A 211 3.80 3.73 -12.46
C GLY A 211 2.65 2.90 -11.89
N PHE A 212 1.77 3.49 -11.10
CA PHE A 212 0.54 2.81 -10.67
C PHE A 212 -0.40 2.61 -11.86
N VAL A 213 -1.10 1.49 -11.85
CA VAL A 213 -2.19 1.23 -12.79
C VAL A 213 -3.49 1.40 -12.03
N ILE A 214 -4.12 2.55 -12.22
CA ILE A 214 -5.38 2.86 -11.55
C ILE A 214 -6.52 2.14 -12.27
N GLU A 215 -7.37 1.43 -11.53
CA GLU A 215 -8.51 0.67 -12.05
C GLU A 215 -9.83 1.43 -11.88
N ALA A 216 -10.04 2.06 -10.71
CA ALA A 216 -11.23 2.84 -10.41
C ALA A 216 -10.93 3.94 -9.38
N SER A 217 -11.82 4.92 -9.33
CA SER A 217 -11.91 5.88 -8.22
C SER A 217 -13.31 6.44 -8.11
N HIS A 218 -13.78 6.62 -6.91
CA HIS A 218 -15.13 7.13 -6.67
C HIS A 218 -15.27 7.79 -5.29
N HIS A 219 -16.38 8.49 -5.11
CA HIS A 219 -16.84 8.92 -3.81
C HIS A 219 -17.48 7.74 -3.07
N GLU A 220 -17.19 7.60 -1.78
CA GLU A 220 -17.68 6.55 -0.92
C GLU A 220 -18.99 6.94 -0.21
N VAL A 221 -19.52 6.02 0.63
CA VAL A 221 -20.84 6.15 1.28
C VAL A 221 -20.89 7.35 2.24
N ALA A 222 -19.84 7.57 3.03
CA ALA A 222 -19.82 8.67 3.97
C ALA A 222 -19.41 10.00 3.30
N PRO A 223 -19.97 11.15 3.74
CA PRO A 223 -19.48 12.45 3.31
C PRO A 223 -17.97 12.60 3.52
N ALA A 224 -17.27 13.11 2.51
CA ALA A 224 -15.81 13.25 2.45
C ALA A 224 -15.01 11.92 2.36
N GLN A 225 -15.67 10.80 2.14
CA GLN A 225 -15.02 9.51 1.97
C GLN A 225 -14.80 9.20 0.50
N HIS A 226 -13.61 8.71 0.17
CA HIS A 226 -13.16 8.42 -1.18
C HIS A 226 -12.43 7.09 -1.23
N GLU A 227 -12.40 6.50 -2.42
CA GLU A 227 -11.63 5.31 -2.73
C GLU A 227 -10.87 5.48 -4.04
N ILE A 228 -9.67 4.92 -4.12
CA ILE A 228 -8.89 4.80 -5.34
C ILE A 228 -8.32 3.38 -5.37
N ASP A 229 -8.72 2.63 -6.40
CA ASP A 229 -8.30 1.26 -6.61
C ASP A 229 -7.17 1.20 -7.62
N PHE A 230 -6.14 0.48 -7.29
CA PHE A 230 -5.04 0.22 -8.19
C PHE A 230 -4.84 -1.29 -8.36
N LYS A 231 -4.32 -1.66 -9.51
CA LYS A 231 -4.17 -3.05 -9.91
C LYS A 231 -3.36 -3.85 -8.90
N TYR A 232 -3.81 -5.10 -8.67
CA TYR A 232 -3.09 -6.09 -7.89
C TYR A 232 -1.68 -6.38 -8.44
N ASP A 233 -0.78 -6.76 -7.55
CA ASP A 233 0.56 -7.23 -7.87
C ASP A 233 1.00 -8.28 -6.83
N GLU A 234 2.22 -8.80 -6.95
CA GLU A 234 2.83 -9.64 -5.91
C GLU A 234 2.83 -8.92 -4.56
N ALA A 235 2.70 -9.69 -3.50
CA ALA A 235 2.42 -9.16 -2.16
C ALA A 235 3.42 -8.11 -1.67
N LEU A 236 4.74 -8.27 -1.95
CA LEU A 236 5.74 -7.29 -1.53
C LEU A 236 5.59 -5.98 -2.29
N ALA A 237 5.44 -6.04 -3.61
CA ALA A 237 5.24 -4.86 -4.45
C ALA A 237 3.95 -4.11 -4.04
N THR A 238 2.87 -4.84 -3.78
CA THR A 238 1.61 -4.25 -3.30
C THR A 238 1.76 -3.60 -1.94
N ALA A 239 2.47 -4.20 -1.00
CA ALA A 239 2.72 -3.60 0.31
C ALA A 239 3.52 -2.29 0.20
N ASP A 240 4.56 -2.27 -0.61
CA ASP A 240 5.35 -1.07 -0.91
C ASP A 240 4.48 0.01 -1.61
N ASN A 241 3.61 -0.41 -2.53
CA ASN A 241 2.67 0.47 -3.22
C ASN A 241 1.64 1.08 -2.26
N ILE A 242 1.08 0.34 -1.29
CA ILE A 242 0.17 0.89 -0.26
C ILE A 242 0.86 2.01 0.53
N MET A 243 2.13 1.85 0.90
CA MET A 243 2.87 2.87 1.64
C MET A 243 3.11 4.11 0.79
N THR A 244 3.45 3.93 -0.48
CA THR A 244 3.62 5.00 -1.47
C THR A 244 2.29 5.73 -1.74
N PHE A 245 1.21 4.98 -1.94
CA PHE A 245 -0.15 5.50 -2.11
C PHE A 245 -0.56 6.42 -0.96
N LYS A 246 -0.39 5.97 0.28
CA LYS A 246 -0.72 6.79 1.47
C LYS A 246 0.09 8.08 1.54
N LEU A 247 1.36 8.04 1.12
CA LEU A 247 2.21 9.23 1.06
C LEU A 247 1.73 10.19 -0.03
N ALA A 248 1.45 9.69 -1.24
CA ALA A 248 0.98 10.50 -2.37
C ALA A 248 -0.37 11.16 -2.05
N VAL A 249 -1.35 10.39 -1.60
CA VAL A 249 -2.69 10.90 -1.24
C VAL A 249 -2.59 12.03 -0.21
N LYS A 250 -1.84 11.85 0.88
CA LYS A 250 -1.66 12.89 1.90
C LYS A 250 -0.94 14.13 1.36
N THR A 251 0.06 13.92 0.51
CA THR A 251 0.84 15.02 -0.07
C THR A 251 0.01 15.85 -1.04
N ILE A 252 -0.76 15.21 -1.92
CA ILE A 252 -1.61 15.91 -2.88
C ILE A 252 -2.80 16.55 -2.18
N ALA A 253 -3.45 15.88 -1.22
CA ALA A 253 -4.52 16.49 -0.42
C ALA A 253 -4.06 17.81 0.22
N LYS A 254 -2.86 17.82 0.82
CA LYS A 254 -2.30 19.05 1.42
C LYS A 254 -2.12 20.19 0.41
N ARG A 255 -1.81 19.89 -0.85
CA ARG A 255 -1.73 20.91 -1.92
C ARG A 255 -3.08 21.51 -2.27
N HIS A 256 -4.15 20.75 -2.07
CA HIS A 256 -5.53 21.22 -2.23
C HIS A 256 -6.11 21.86 -0.97
N GLY A 257 -5.30 22.11 0.08
CA GLY A 257 -5.78 22.65 1.36
C GLY A 257 -6.63 21.67 2.17
N LEU A 258 -6.49 20.36 1.87
CA LEU A 258 -7.24 19.29 2.52
C LEU A 258 -6.33 18.43 3.41
N HIS A 259 -6.96 17.83 4.41
CA HIS A 259 -6.35 16.79 5.26
C HIS A 259 -6.85 15.41 4.86
N ALA A 260 -5.98 14.59 4.27
CA ALA A 260 -6.29 13.19 4.00
C ALA A 260 -5.99 12.31 5.22
N THR A 261 -6.96 11.49 5.61
CA THR A 261 -6.78 10.53 6.70
C THR A 261 -7.25 9.12 6.33
N PHE A 262 -6.44 8.12 6.71
CA PHE A 262 -6.75 6.69 6.64
C PHE A 262 -7.18 6.15 8.01
N MET A 263 -7.65 7.03 8.90
CA MET A 263 -8.15 6.66 10.21
C MET A 263 -9.38 5.76 10.06
N PRO A 264 -9.44 4.59 10.71
CA PRO A 264 -10.55 3.65 10.54
C PRO A 264 -11.92 4.24 10.82
N LYS A 265 -12.05 5.08 11.85
CA LYS A 265 -13.31 5.76 12.22
C LYS A 265 -13.03 7.21 12.62
N PRO A 266 -12.85 8.12 11.64
CA PRO A 266 -12.53 9.51 11.95
C PRO A 266 -13.69 10.27 12.55
N LYS A 267 -14.94 9.85 12.28
CA LYS A 267 -16.16 10.51 12.75
C LYS A 267 -17.19 9.49 13.20
N TYR A 268 -17.85 9.80 14.33
CA TYR A 268 -18.95 8.98 14.85
C TYR A 268 -20.20 9.13 13.98
N GLY A 269 -20.98 8.07 13.83
CA GLY A 269 -22.29 8.09 13.17
C GLY A 269 -22.26 8.05 11.63
N ILE A 270 -21.07 7.87 11.01
CA ILE A 270 -20.92 7.66 9.56
C ILE A 270 -20.05 6.43 9.29
N ASN A 271 -19.98 5.94 8.06
CA ASN A 271 -19.07 4.87 7.68
C ASN A 271 -17.60 5.24 7.97
N GLY A 272 -16.75 4.26 8.14
CA GLY A 272 -15.31 4.44 8.35
C GLY A 272 -14.50 3.87 7.21
N SER A 273 -13.19 4.15 7.19
CA SER A 273 -12.29 3.67 6.12
C SER A 273 -11.99 2.19 6.26
N GLY A 274 -12.35 1.41 5.24
CA GLY A 274 -11.91 0.06 5.00
C GLY A 274 -10.57 0.01 4.24
N MET A 275 -9.99 -1.17 4.22
CA MET A 275 -9.02 -1.60 3.23
C MET A 275 -9.34 -3.05 2.91
N HIS A 276 -10.17 -3.25 1.91
CA HIS A 276 -10.48 -4.59 1.42
C HIS A 276 -9.26 -5.17 0.75
N ILE A 277 -9.00 -6.44 0.95
CA ILE A 277 -7.84 -7.13 0.37
C ILE A 277 -8.35 -8.27 -0.49
N ASN A 278 -8.25 -8.09 -1.80
CA ASN A 278 -8.45 -9.16 -2.76
C ASN A 278 -7.19 -10.02 -2.81
N MET A 279 -7.31 -11.32 -2.66
CA MET A 279 -6.17 -12.23 -2.58
C MET A 279 -6.29 -13.36 -3.58
N SER A 280 -5.16 -13.74 -4.16
CA SER A 280 -5.07 -14.96 -4.97
C SER A 280 -3.71 -15.63 -4.76
N LEU A 281 -3.68 -16.94 -5.06
CA LEU A 281 -2.44 -17.69 -5.23
C LEU A 281 -2.34 -18.11 -6.68
N SER A 282 -1.16 -17.89 -7.28
CA SER A 282 -0.87 -18.42 -8.61
C SER A 282 0.23 -19.48 -8.55
N LYS A 283 0.15 -20.43 -9.47
CA LYS A 283 1.16 -21.46 -9.73
C LYS A 283 1.27 -21.68 -11.22
N ASP A 284 2.48 -21.66 -11.75
CA ASP A 284 2.74 -21.78 -13.19
C ASP A 284 1.92 -20.80 -14.04
N GLY A 285 1.77 -19.54 -13.55
CA GLY A 285 1.00 -18.48 -14.19
C GLY A 285 -0.51 -18.66 -14.19
N LYS A 286 -1.05 -19.57 -13.38
CA LYS A 286 -2.50 -19.82 -13.26
C LYS A 286 -2.96 -19.52 -11.84
N ASN A 287 -4.07 -18.80 -11.70
CA ASN A 287 -4.76 -18.63 -10.43
C ASN A 287 -5.32 -20.00 -9.98
N ILE A 288 -4.81 -20.51 -8.85
CA ILE A 288 -5.16 -21.83 -8.33
C ILE A 288 -6.43 -21.84 -7.48
N PHE A 289 -7.00 -20.67 -7.17
CA PHE A 289 -8.26 -20.59 -6.44
C PHE A 289 -9.47 -20.85 -7.33
N ASN A 290 -9.33 -20.71 -8.66
CA ASN A 290 -10.39 -20.90 -9.62
C ASN A 290 -10.50 -22.37 -10.07
N ASP A 291 -11.63 -22.99 -9.79
CA ASP A 291 -12.01 -24.32 -10.32
C ASP A 291 -13.48 -24.25 -10.79
N PRO A 292 -13.72 -24.17 -12.11
CA PRO A 292 -15.08 -24.09 -12.66
C PRO A 292 -16.00 -25.25 -12.27
N GLU A 293 -15.43 -26.43 -12.01
CA GLU A 293 -16.17 -27.63 -11.59
C GLU A 293 -16.28 -27.74 -10.06
N GLY A 294 -15.54 -26.91 -9.33
CA GLY A 294 -15.57 -26.88 -7.88
C GLY A 294 -16.83 -26.24 -7.32
N ASN A 295 -17.16 -26.56 -6.09
CA ASN A 295 -18.27 -25.89 -5.39
C ASN A 295 -18.04 -24.39 -5.34
N LEU A 296 -19.03 -23.57 -5.72
CA LEU A 296 -18.96 -22.12 -5.88
C LEU A 296 -17.87 -21.65 -6.87
N GLY A 297 -17.36 -22.53 -7.74
CA GLY A 297 -16.25 -22.22 -8.65
C GLY A 297 -14.89 -22.10 -7.97
N LEU A 298 -14.74 -22.64 -6.76
CA LEU A 298 -13.53 -22.59 -5.95
C LEU A 298 -12.85 -23.96 -5.87
N SER A 299 -11.51 -23.93 -5.94
CA SER A 299 -10.67 -25.10 -5.75
C SER A 299 -10.59 -25.54 -4.27
N LYS A 300 -10.01 -26.72 -4.02
CA LYS A 300 -9.69 -27.17 -2.66
C LYS A 300 -8.68 -26.26 -1.99
N GLU A 301 -7.71 -25.77 -2.73
CA GLU A 301 -6.69 -24.82 -2.25
C GLU A 301 -7.34 -23.52 -1.75
N ALA A 302 -8.34 -23.01 -2.47
CA ALA A 302 -9.10 -21.84 -2.04
C ALA A 302 -9.81 -22.09 -0.69
N TYR A 303 -10.46 -23.25 -0.54
CA TYR A 303 -11.09 -23.61 0.74
C TYR A 303 -10.09 -23.81 1.87
N TYR A 304 -8.90 -24.37 1.62
CA TYR A 304 -7.85 -24.47 2.62
C TYR A 304 -7.34 -23.09 3.04
N PHE A 305 -7.18 -22.18 2.09
CA PHE A 305 -6.76 -20.80 2.35
C PHE A 305 -7.81 -20.05 3.21
N ILE A 306 -9.10 -20.14 2.83
CA ILE A 306 -10.20 -19.58 3.63
C ILE A 306 -10.20 -20.17 5.04
N GLY A 307 -10.09 -21.49 5.15
CA GLY A 307 -10.03 -22.19 6.45
C GLY A 307 -8.87 -21.72 7.31
N GLY A 308 -7.70 -21.48 6.72
CA GLY A 308 -6.53 -20.92 7.38
C GLY A 308 -6.78 -19.52 7.93
N ILE A 309 -7.34 -18.62 7.10
CA ILE A 309 -7.73 -17.27 7.53
C ILE A 309 -8.74 -17.32 8.67
N MET A 310 -9.81 -18.10 8.52
CA MET A 310 -10.86 -18.24 9.55
C MET A 310 -10.28 -18.74 10.89
N LYS A 311 -9.36 -19.70 10.84
CA LYS A 311 -8.70 -20.26 12.02
C LYS A 311 -7.87 -19.20 12.76
N HIS A 312 -7.19 -18.32 12.04
CA HIS A 312 -6.24 -17.36 12.59
C HIS A 312 -6.82 -15.94 12.75
N MET A 313 -8.04 -15.69 12.27
CA MET A 313 -8.63 -14.35 12.17
C MET A 313 -8.63 -13.58 13.50
N LYS A 314 -8.89 -14.23 14.64
CA LYS A 314 -8.85 -13.58 15.96
C LYS A 314 -7.46 -13.02 16.27
N GLY A 315 -6.39 -13.79 16.00
CA GLY A 315 -5.02 -13.34 16.18
C GLY A 315 -4.62 -12.28 15.14
N MET A 316 -5.03 -12.49 13.89
CA MET A 316 -4.80 -11.52 12.81
C MET A 316 -5.40 -10.15 13.12
N THR A 317 -6.58 -10.09 13.76
CA THR A 317 -7.26 -8.84 14.08
C THR A 317 -6.37 -7.91 14.92
N ALA A 318 -5.53 -8.42 15.79
CA ALA A 318 -4.59 -7.62 16.58
C ALA A 318 -3.55 -6.90 15.70
N ILE A 319 -3.19 -7.49 14.56
CA ILE A 319 -2.23 -6.92 13.61
C ILE A 319 -2.95 -6.05 12.56
N THR A 320 -4.05 -6.55 12.01
CA THR A 320 -4.79 -5.86 10.94
C THR A 320 -5.63 -4.69 11.45
N ASN A 321 -5.95 -4.67 12.75
CA ASN A 321 -6.70 -3.62 13.44
C ASN A 321 -5.97 -3.20 14.73
N PRO A 322 -4.74 -2.63 14.63
CA PRO A 322 -3.85 -2.45 15.79
C PRO A 322 -4.22 -1.28 16.69
N LEU A 323 -5.16 -0.42 16.30
CA LEU A 323 -5.50 0.80 17.03
C LEU A 323 -6.85 0.66 17.74
N VAL A 324 -7.02 1.33 18.87
CA VAL A 324 -8.33 1.47 19.53
C VAL A 324 -9.39 2.01 18.57
N ASN A 325 -9.00 2.96 17.72
CA ASN A 325 -9.89 3.50 16.71
C ASN A 325 -10.36 2.47 15.67
N SER A 326 -9.56 1.44 15.38
CA SER A 326 -9.97 0.35 14.48
C SER A 326 -11.25 -0.34 14.96
N TYR A 327 -11.35 -0.58 16.25
CA TYR A 327 -12.53 -1.25 16.86
C TYR A 327 -13.76 -0.33 16.94
N LYS A 328 -13.60 0.98 16.85
CA LYS A 328 -14.72 1.93 16.70
C LYS A 328 -15.38 1.82 15.32
N ARG A 329 -14.67 1.31 14.31
CA ARG A 329 -15.23 1.00 13.00
C ARG A 329 -15.99 -0.32 12.98
N LEU A 330 -15.51 -1.35 13.68
CA LEU A 330 -16.05 -2.71 13.66
C LEU A 330 -17.35 -2.83 14.46
N VAL A 331 -18.38 -2.07 14.06
CA VAL A 331 -19.70 -2.01 14.71
C VAL A 331 -20.80 -2.18 13.65
N PRO A 332 -21.95 -2.78 14.02
CA PRO A 332 -23.05 -2.99 13.07
C PRO A 332 -23.60 -1.69 12.47
N GLY A 333 -24.10 -1.77 11.24
CA GLY A 333 -24.84 -0.69 10.58
C GLY A 333 -23.99 0.30 9.77
N TYR A 334 -22.68 0.05 9.60
CA TYR A 334 -21.75 0.95 8.89
C TYR A 334 -20.83 0.19 7.91
N GLU A 335 -21.32 -0.88 7.31
CA GLU A 335 -20.60 -1.68 6.29
C GLU A 335 -19.21 -2.12 6.74
N ALA A 336 -19.09 -2.49 8.01
CA ALA A 336 -17.86 -3.02 8.60
C ALA A 336 -18.08 -4.45 9.09
N PRO A 337 -17.05 -5.34 9.00
CA PRO A 337 -17.18 -6.71 9.48
C PRO A 337 -17.31 -6.74 10.99
N CYS A 338 -18.39 -7.36 11.48
CA CYS A 338 -18.68 -7.49 12.91
C CYS A 338 -18.63 -8.95 13.39
N TYR A 339 -18.57 -9.89 12.46
CA TYR A 339 -18.61 -11.32 12.72
C TYR A 339 -17.41 -12.02 12.09
N LEU A 340 -17.00 -13.12 12.68
CA LEU A 340 -16.03 -14.05 12.08
C LEU A 340 -16.78 -15.02 11.19
N ALA A 341 -16.98 -14.65 9.95
CA ALA A 341 -17.72 -15.43 8.98
C ALA A 341 -17.11 -15.27 7.58
N TRP A 342 -17.40 -16.20 6.69
CA TRP A 342 -17.18 -16.05 5.27
C TRP A 342 -18.49 -16.28 4.50
N SER A 343 -18.58 -15.72 3.33
CA SER A 343 -19.76 -15.86 2.46
C SER A 343 -19.36 -15.90 1.00
N ALA A 344 -20.12 -16.62 0.19
CA ALA A 344 -19.94 -16.68 -1.25
C ALA A 344 -20.49 -15.45 -1.99
N SER A 345 -21.33 -14.65 -1.34
CA SER A 345 -22.10 -13.57 -1.99
C SER A 345 -22.15 -12.26 -1.22
N ASN A 346 -21.70 -12.24 0.02
CA ASN A 346 -21.69 -11.03 0.87
C ASN A 346 -20.24 -10.59 1.13
N ARG A 347 -19.95 -9.32 0.85
CA ARG A 347 -18.62 -8.71 1.03
C ARG A 347 -18.44 -8.03 2.39
N SER A 348 -19.47 -7.89 3.22
CA SER A 348 -19.46 -7.18 4.52
C SER A 348 -19.79 -8.09 5.69
#